data_4297bd2981f1344c95fc2120003c49fb
#
_entry.id   4297bd2981f1344c95fc2120003c49fb
#
_cell.length_a   1.000
_cell.length_b   1.000
_cell.length_c   1.000
_cell.angle_alpha   90.00
_cell.angle_beta   90.00
_cell.angle_gamma   90.00
#
_symmetry.space_group_name_H-M   'P 1'
#
loop_
_entity.id
_entity.type
_entity.pdbx_description
1 polymer ?
#
loop_
_entity_poly.entity_id
_entity_poly.type
_entity_poly.pdbx_seq_one_letter_code
_entity_poly.pdbx_strand_id
1 'polypeptide(L)'
;MQSRDIIVAPATALGGAIAVIRMSGEGSIALCNRIFKGRKPLAEAASHTIHYGTICDGERVVDDVVVAIFRAPHSYTGEESVEISIHGSRYIASEVIRLLCEQGARMAEAGEFSQRALAAGRIDLSQAEAVADLIAAESRAAHAVAATQMRGGYSTLLDSLREELLAVTSLLELELDFSEEDVEFADRKRLEQMLTKTDGVVTRLMESFRVGNAIREGVAVAIVGRPNVGKSTLLNRLVGDDRAMVSDIAGTTRDTIEESVVIDDIRFRFVDTAGLHDTEDRLEKMGIERTERAIREAQVVLYMMEPTQTEPELPELDAEQTLLLVVNKIDTSTERNIEDAIYISAREGEGIDALRQALRNTVDTEGLYRGEVVVSNMRHFEALSRAHHDIEAALRALELGISEELLAEDIRSAITALAEITGRITSDDILRNIFSHFCIGK
;
A
#
# COMPACT_ATOMS: atom_id res chain seq x y z
N MET A 1 -13.40 21.52 -3.80
CA MET A 1 -14.09 22.08 -4.99
C MET A 1 -14.80 20.93 -5.70
N GLN A 2 -16.13 20.89 -5.73
CA GLN A 2 -16.86 19.95 -6.59
C GLN A 2 -16.72 20.45 -8.02
N SER A 3 -15.82 19.83 -8.80
CA SER A 3 -15.72 20.07 -10.24
C SER A 3 -16.99 19.49 -10.88
N ARG A 4 -17.78 20.32 -11.57
CA ARG A 4 -18.99 19.87 -12.28
C ARG A 4 -18.70 19.32 -13.67
N ASP A 5 -17.43 19.14 -14.00
CA ASP A 5 -16.98 18.68 -15.31
C ASP A 5 -17.00 17.15 -15.42
N ILE A 6 -17.18 16.69 -16.64
CA ILE A 6 -17.17 15.25 -16.95
C ILE A 6 -15.73 14.84 -17.25
N ILE A 7 -15.22 13.84 -16.53
CA ILE A 7 -13.91 13.27 -16.75
C ILE A 7 -13.99 11.94 -17.50
N VAL A 8 -12.95 11.64 -18.27
CA VAL A 8 -12.80 10.39 -19.03
C VAL A 8 -11.37 9.88 -18.96
N ALA A 9 -11.20 8.57 -18.81
CA ALA A 9 -9.90 7.91 -18.92
C ALA A 9 -10.03 6.43 -19.27
N PRO A 10 -8.96 5.79 -19.77
CA PRO A 10 -8.85 4.33 -19.79
C PRO A 10 -8.85 3.81 -18.34
N ALA A 11 -9.73 2.86 -18.04
CA ALA A 11 -9.78 2.21 -16.72
C ALA A 11 -8.99 0.89 -16.70
N THR A 12 -8.56 0.40 -17.85
CA THR A 12 -7.74 -0.81 -18.02
C THR A 12 -6.53 -0.52 -18.90
N ALA A 13 -5.50 -1.37 -18.81
CA ALA A 13 -4.39 -1.36 -19.77
C ALA A 13 -4.90 -1.56 -21.21
N LEU A 14 -4.24 -0.89 -22.17
CA LEU A 14 -4.54 -1.01 -23.59
C LEU A 14 -3.63 -2.05 -24.26
N GLY A 15 -4.14 -2.70 -25.33
CA GLY A 15 -3.40 -3.70 -26.09
C GLY A 15 -3.88 -5.15 -25.85
N GLY A 16 -4.81 -5.38 -24.92
CA GLY A 16 -5.50 -6.67 -24.75
C GLY A 16 -6.69 -6.83 -25.71
N ALA A 17 -7.46 -7.90 -25.56
CA ALA A 17 -8.66 -8.15 -26.38
C ALA A 17 -9.77 -7.13 -26.11
N ILE A 18 -9.91 -6.72 -24.84
CA ILE A 18 -10.92 -5.75 -24.39
C ILE A 18 -10.24 -4.69 -23.56
N ALA A 19 -10.70 -3.44 -23.68
CA ALA A 19 -10.36 -2.35 -22.78
C ALA A 19 -11.62 -1.62 -22.33
N VAL A 20 -11.54 -0.97 -21.15
CA VAL A 20 -12.64 -0.20 -20.57
C VAL A 20 -12.24 1.26 -20.51
N ILE A 21 -13.09 2.14 -21.03
CA ILE A 21 -13.02 3.59 -20.86
C ILE A 21 -14.08 3.98 -19.84
N ARG A 22 -13.67 4.71 -18.79
CA ARG A 22 -14.56 5.19 -17.72
C ARG A 22 -14.78 6.68 -17.84
N MET A 23 -16.03 7.08 -17.61
CA MET A 23 -16.43 8.48 -17.47
C MET A 23 -17.11 8.68 -16.13
N SER A 24 -16.95 9.87 -15.54
CA SER A 24 -17.67 10.29 -14.35
C SER A 24 -17.98 11.79 -14.39
N GLY A 25 -19.11 12.16 -13.84
CA GLY A 25 -19.58 13.53 -13.74
C GLY A 25 -21.07 13.66 -14.11
N GLU A 26 -21.69 14.72 -13.64
CA GLU A 26 -23.09 15.01 -13.95
C GLU A 26 -23.29 15.18 -15.47
N GLY A 27 -24.22 14.42 -16.04
CA GLY A 27 -24.49 14.42 -17.49
C GLY A 27 -23.60 13.49 -18.31
N SER A 28 -22.72 12.67 -17.69
CA SER A 28 -21.86 11.71 -18.42
C SER A 28 -22.64 10.71 -19.26
N ILE A 29 -23.81 10.26 -18.79
CA ILE A 29 -24.69 9.36 -19.53
C ILE A 29 -25.24 10.07 -20.78
N ALA A 30 -25.70 11.30 -20.64
CA ALA A 30 -26.25 12.09 -21.76
C ALA A 30 -25.15 12.41 -22.81
N LEU A 31 -23.91 12.68 -22.35
CA LEU A 31 -22.77 12.94 -23.20
C LEU A 31 -22.40 11.68 -24.00
N CYS A 32 -22.26 10.53 -23.32
CA CYS A 32 -21.99 9.25 -23.99
C CYS A 32 -23.07 8.89 -25.04
N ASN A 33 -24.34 9.16 -24.73
CA ASN A 33 -25.46 8.90 -25.61
C ASN A 33 -25.38 9.64 -26.96
N ARG A 34 -24.62 10.74 -27.08
CA ARG A 34 -24.45 11.49 -28.34
C ARG A 34 -23.63 10.75 -29.37
N ILE A 35 -22.71 9.91 -28.95
CA ILE A 35 -21.83 9.13 -29.82
C ILE A 35 -22.22 7.63 -29.86
N PHE A 36 -23.13 7.19 -28.99
CA PHE A 36 -23.58 5.81 -28.88
C PHE A 36 -24.85 5.57 -29.70
N LYS A 37 -24.89 4.51 -30.50
CA LYS A 37 -26.07 4.01 -31.21
C LYS A 37 -26.38 2.62 -30.73
N GLY A 38 -27.48 2.44 -30.05
CA GLY A 38 -27.99 1.13 -29.55
C GLY A 38 -29.49 1.00 -29.73
N ARG A 39 -30.04 -0.13 -29.25
CA ARG A 39 -31.47 -0.42 -29.34
C ARG A 39 -32.37 0.58 -28.62
N LYS A 40 -31.85 1.17 -27.51
CA LYS A 40 -32.51 2.19 -26.71
C LYS A 40 -31.51 3.30 -26.38
N PRO A 41 -31.95 4.55 -26.21
CA PRO A 41 -31.10 5.63 -25.71
C PRO A 41 -30.54 5.32 -24.30
N LEU A 42 -29.26 5.60 -24.06
CA LEU A 42 -28.66 5.43 -22.75
C LEU A 42 -29.29 6.36 -21.69
N ALA A 43 -29.80 7.51 -22.12
CA ALA A 43 -30.49 8.45 -21.23
C ALA A 43 -31.72 7.83 -20.54
N GLU A 44 -32.37 6.86 -21.16
CA GLU A 44 -33.53 6.14 -20.62
C GLU A 44 -33.14 4.88 -19.83
N ALA A 45 -31.86 4.53 -19.83
CA ALA A 45 -31.36 3.32 -19.18
C ALA A 45 -31.45 3.42 -17.65
N ALA A 46 -31.82 2.33 -17.00
CA ALA A 46 -31.75 2.22 -15.54
C ALA A 46 -30.30 2.10 -15.08
N SER A 47 -30.04 2.46 -13.81
CA SER A 47 -28.73 2.23 -13.20
C SER A 47 -28.42 0.72 -13.13
N HIS A 48 -27.14 0.36 -13.19
CA HIS A 48 -26.66 -1.03 -13.14
C HIS A 48 -27.19 -1.89 -14.28
N THR A 49 -27.31 -1.29 -15.49
CA THR A 49 -27.69 -2.02 -16.72
C THR A 49 -26.59 -1.93 -17.77
N ILE A 50 -26.57 -2.93 -18.65
CA ILE A 50 -25.57 -3.08 -19.70
C ILE A 50 -26.28 -3.00 -21.06
N HIS A 51 -25.69 -2.25 -22.00
CA HIS A 51 -26.26 -1.95 -23.30
C HIS A 51 -25.22 -2.25 -24.39
N TYR A 52 -25.61 -3.11 -25.36
CA TYR A 52 -24.84 -3.34 -26.58
C TYR A 52 -25.22 -2.32 -27.65
N GLY A 53 -24.21 -1.82 -28.35
CA GLY A 53 -24.38 -0.88 -29.46
C GLY A 53 -23.04 -0.53 -30.10
N THR A 54 -23.02 0.58 -30.84
CA THR A 54 -21.84 1.07 -31.57
C THR A 54 -21.50 2.47 -31.15
N ILE A 55 -20.19 2.81 -31.08
CA ILE A 55 -19.71 4.16 -31.05
C ILE A 55 -19.50 4.68 -32.45
N CYS A 56 -20.06 5.83 -32.76
CA CYS A 56 -20.02 6.44 -34.08
C CYS A 56 -19.42 7.83 -34.10
N ASP A 57 -18.65 8.15 -35.13
CA ASP A 57 -18.20 9.48 -35.49
C ASP A 57 -19.00 9.91 -36.73
N GLY A 58 -20.15 10.58 -36.55
CA GLY A 58 -21.12 10.86 -37.58
C GLY A 58 -21.71 9.56 -38.14
N GLU A 59 -21.40 9.25 -39.39
CA GLU A 59 -21.82 8.00 -40.04
C GLU A 59 -20.80 6.86 -39.90
N ARG A 60 -19.56 7.18 -39.54
CA ARG A 60 -18.48 6.20 -39.37
C ARG A 60 -18.65 5.43 -38.08
N VAL A 61 -18.76 4.10 -38.16
CA VAL A 61 -18.67 3.24 -36.97
C VAL A 61 -17.21 3.14 -36.56
N VAL A 62 -16.95 3.43 -35.28
CA VAL A 62 -15.61 3.35 -34.63
C VAL A 62 -15.41 1.98 -34.03
N ASP A 63 -16.39 1.52 -33.24
CA ASP A 63 -16.34 0.19 -32.62
C ASP A 63 -17.70 -0.29 -32.15
N ASP A 64 -17.86 -1.62 -32.08
CA ASP A 64 -18.98 -2.27 -31.40
C ASP A 64 -18.67 -2.43 -29.93
N VAL A 65 -19.53 -1.89 -29.06
CA VAL A 65 -19.23 -1.71 -27.64
C VAL A 65 -20.32 -2.26 -26.73
N VAL A 66 -19.91 -2.46 -25.47
CA VAL A 66 -20.82 -2.72 -24.36
C VAL A 66 -20.70 -1.58 -23.37
N VAL A 67 -21.81 -0.91 -23.05
CA VAL A 67 -21.85 0.27 -22.16
C VAL A 67 -22.59 -0.08 -20.88
N ALA A 68 -21.93 0.07 -19.74
CA ALA A 68 -22.52 -0.05 -18.42
C ALA A 68 -22.85 1.34 -17.85
N ILE A 69 -24.06 1.46 -17.25
CA ILE A 69 -24.62 2.71 -16.72
C ILE A 69 -24.71 2.66 -15.22
N PHE A 70 -24.20 3.70 -14.55
CA PHE A 70 -24.26 3.89 -13.12
C PHE A 70 -24.80 5.30 -12.82
N ARG A 71 -25.98 5.40 -12.19
CA ARG A 71 -26.57 6.67 -11.81
C ARG A 71 -26.19 7.04 -10.39
N ALA A 72 -26.00 8.33 -10.15
CA ALA A 72 -25.77 8.87 -8.81
C ALA A 72 -26.91 8.46 -7.85
N PRO A 73 -26.60 8.20 -6.55
CA PRO A 73 -25.27 8.14 -5.93
C PRO A 73 -24.59 6.75 -6.03
N HIS A 74 -25.16 5.80 -6.77
CA HIS A 74 -24.77 4.39 -6.80
C HIS A 74 -23.72 4.10 -7.88
N SER A 75 -22.56 4.78 -7.78
CA SER A 75 -21.37 4.58 -8.62
C SER A 75 -20.11 4.59 -7.75
N TYR A 76 -18.95 4.36 -8.33
CA TYR A 76 -17.67 4.45 -7.63
C TYR A 76 -17.40 5.85 -7.08
N THR A 77 -17.60 6.88 -7.88
CA THR A 77 -17.40 8.29 -7.53
C THR A 77 -18.57 8.94 -6.77
N GLY A 78 -19.74 8.24 -6.72
CA GLY A 78 -20.99 8.83 -6.25
C GLY A 78 -21.70 9.73 -7.28
N GLU A 79 -21.06 9.99 -8.43
CA GLU A 79 -21.61 10.77 -9.55
C GLU A 79 -22.26 9.85 -10.60
N GLU A 80 -22.89 10.42 -11.64
CA GLU A 80 -23.19 9.62 -12.84
C GLU A 80 -21.90 9.08 -13.44
N SER A 81 -21.89 7.79 -13.78
CA SER A 81 -20.72 7.14 -14.39
C SER A 81 -21.14 6.22 -15.54
N VAL A 82 -20.26 6.13 -16.53
CA VAL A 82 -20.39 5.26 -17.69
C VAL A 82 -19.10 4.50 -17.87
N GLU A 83 -19.20 3.19 -18.09
CA GLU A 83 -18.07 2.35 -18.49
C GLU A 83 -18.35 1.79 -19.89
N ILE A 84 -17.42 2.05 -20.81
CA ILE A 84 -17.51 1.65 -22.21
C ILE A 84 -16.45 0.56 -22.43
N SER A 85 -16.90 -0.68 -22.61
CA SER A 85 -16.03 -1.79 -23.00
C SER A 85 -15.88 -1.78 -24.52
N ILE A 86 -14.65 -1.60 -25.00
CA ILE A 86 -14.23 -1.52 -26.37
C ILE A 86 -13.30 -2.67 -26.74
N HIS A 87 -13.06 -2.93 -28.03
CA HIS A 87 -11.92 -3.73 -28.42
C HIS A 87 -10.62 -3.02 -28.00
N GLY A 88 -9.68 -3.75 -27.40
CA GLY A 88 -8.51 -3.20 -26.68
C GLY A 88 -7.44 -2.52 -27.54
N SER A 89 -7.77 -2.12 -28.78
CA SER A 89 -6.90 -1.37 -29.67
C SER A 89 -6.59 0.02 -29.12
N ARG A 90 -5.31 0.40 -29.11
CA ARG A 90 -4.88 1.77 -28.76
C ARG A 90 -5.54 2.82 -29.64
N TYR A 91 -5.72 2.51 -30.96
CA TYR A 91 -6.36 3.40 -31.90
C TYR A 91 -7.85 3.61 -31.53
N ILE A 92 -8.60 2.54 -31.27
CA ILE A 92 -10.02 2.65 -30.90
C ILE A 92 -10.17 3.44 -29.59
N ALA A 93 -9.36 3.14 -28.59
CA ALA A 93 -9.38 3.88 -27.32
C ALA A 93 -9.14 5.37 -27.52
N SER A 94 -8.13 5.75 -28.32
CA SER A 94 -7.84 7.14 -28.63
C SER A 94 -8.99 7.84 -29.35
N GLU A 95 -9.63 7.17 -30.33
CA GLU A 95 -10.77 7.73 -31.07
C GLU A 95 -11.98 7.91 -30.17
N VAL A 96 -12.32 6.93 -29.34
CA VAL A 96 -13.46 7.04 -28.39
C VAL A 96 -13.23 8.17 -27.40
N ILE A 97 -12.03 8.27 -26.81
CA ILE A 97 -11.68 9.36 -25.87
C ILE A 97 -11.76 10.71 -26.59
N ARG A 98 -11.19 10.83 -27.81
CA ARG A 98 -11.28 12.06 -28.62
C ARG A 98 -12.73 12.50 -28.82
N LEU A 99 -13.60 11.59 -29.25
CA LEU A 99 -15.01 11.87 -29.46
C LEU A 99 -15.70 12.33 -28.18
N LEU A 100 -15.42 11.70 -27.03
CA LEU A 100 -15.99 12.09 -25.75
C LEU A 100 -15.48 13.48 -25.30
N CYS A 101 -14.21 13.79 -25.54
CA CYS A 101 -13.64 15.12 -25.27
C CYS A 101 -14.27 16.21 -26.17
N GLU A 102 -14.50 15.91 -27.45
CA GLU A 102 -15.21 16.82 -28.37
C GLU A 102 -16.65 17.09 -27.97
N GLN A 103 -17.29 16.15 -27.25
CA GLN A 103 -18.62 16.34 -26.69
C GLN A 103 -18.62 17.10 -25.35
N GLY A 104 -17.45 17.41 -24.78
CA GLY A 104 -17.31 18.25 -23.57
C GLY A 104 -16.79 17.51 -22.33
N ALA A 105 -16.33 16.28 -22.46
CA ALA A 105 -15.52 15.65 -21.40
C ALA A 105 -14.07 16.17 -21.44
N ARG A 106 -13.32 16.02 -20.35
CA ARG A 106 -11.87 16.18 -20.34
C ARG A 106 -11.17 14.93 -19.85
N MET A 107 -9.89 14.80 -20.17
CA MET A 107 -9.08 13.74 -19.59
C MET A 107 -9.02 13.88 -18.06
N ALA A 108 -9.15 12.75 -17.38
CA ALA A 108 -8.94 12.68 -15.93
C ALA A 108 -7.46 12.80 -15.58
N GLU A 109 -7.18 13.42 -14.45
CA GLU A 109 -5.87 13.40 -13.82
C GLU A 109 -5.61 12.07 -13.10
N ALA A 110 -4.36 11.83 -12.67
CA ALA A 110 -4.03 10.65 -11.88
C ALA A 110 -4.83 10.61 -10.57
N GLY A 111 -5.47 9.49 -10.27
CA GLY A 111 -6.27 9.30 -9.06
C GLY A 111 -7.56 10.12 -8.97
N GLU A 112 -7.98 10.85 -10.03
CA GLU A 112 -9.11 11.79 -9.93
C GLU A 112 -10.45 11.10 -9.65
N PHE A 113 -10.69 9.90 -10.13
CA PHE A 113 -11.91 9.16 -9.80
C PHE A 113 -11.96 8.81 -8.31
N SER A 114 -10.83 8.38 -7.72
CA SER A 114 -10.73 8.11 -6.28
C SER A 114 -10.84 9.38 -5.43
N GLN A 115 -10.27 10.49 -5.91
CA GLN A 115 -10.42 11.79 -5.28
C GLN A 115 -11.88 12.26 -5.24
N ARG A 116 -12.64 12.05 -6.33
CA ARG A 116 -14.09 12.35 -6.36
C ARG A 116 -14.88 11.42 -5.45
N ALA A 117 -14.51 10.14 -5.37
CA ALA A 117 -15.10 9.19 -4.44
C ALA A 117 -14.88 9.60 -2.98
N LEU A 118 -13.68 10.08 -2.63
CA LEU A 118 -13.34 10.66 -1.32
C LEU A 118 -14.18 11.92 -1.04
N ALA A 119 -14.21 12.86 -1.97
CA ALA A 119 -14.99 14.10 -1.84
C ALA A 119 -16.50 13.87 -1.70
N ALA A 120 -17.02 12.79 -2.30
CA ALA A 120 -18.40 12.34 -2.18
C ALA A 120 -18.68 11.50 -0.91
N GLY A 121 -17.65 11.24 -0.07
CA GLY A 121 -17.77 10.42 1.15
C GLY A 121 -18.06 8.94 0.86
N ARG A 122 -17.74 8.44 -0.34
CA ARG A 122 -17.91 7.04 -0.72
C ARG A 122 -16.82 6.15 -0.11
N ILE A 123 -15.64 6.69 0.00
CA ILE A 123 -14.46 6.12 0.65
C ILE A 123 -13.79 7.21 1.47
N ASP A 124 -13.04 6.83 2.49
CA ASP A 124 -12.14 7.72 3.20
C ASP A 124 -10.71 7.67 2.60
N LEU A 125 -9.79 8.47 3.15
CA LEU A 125 -8.43 8.57 2.60
C LEU A 125 -7.65 7.26 2.75
N SER A 126 -7.78 6.56 3.90
CA SER A 126 -7.11 5.28 4.11
C SER A 126 -7.65 4.19 3.18
N GLN A 127 -8.95 4.21 2.87
CA GLN A 127 -9.56 3.33 1.88
C GLN A 127 -9.12 3.66 0.45
N ALA A 128 -8.94 4.96 0.13
CA ALA A 128 -8.41 5.37 -1.17
C ALA A 128 -6.99 4.84 -1.36
N GLU A 129 -6.11 5.01 -0.36
CA GLU A 129 -4.74 4.44 -0.39
C GLU A 129 -4.77 2.91 -0.53
N ALA A 130 -5.67 2.23 0.19
CA ALA A 130 -5.84 0.79 0.10
C ALA A 130 -6.27 0.30 -1.30
N VAL A 131 -7.02 1.11 -2.06
CA VAL A 131 -7.32 0.79 -3.48
C VAL A 131 -6.04 0.76 -4.32
N ALA A 132 -5.11 1.68 -4.11
CA ALA A 132 -3.83 1.67 -4.82
C ALA A 132 -2.98 0.47 -4.41
N ASP A 133 -2.90 0.19 -3.10
CA ASP A 133 -2.16 -0.95 -2.56
C ASP A 133 -2.73 -2.28 -3.06
N LEU A 134 -4.06 -2.41 -3.17
CA LEU A 134 -4.72 -3.61 -3.69
C LEU A 134 -4.36 -3.89 -5.16
N ILE A 135 -4.21 -2.84 -5.97
CA ILE A 135 -3.81 -2.96 -7.37
C ILE A 135 -2.34 -3.32 -7.50
N ALA A 136 -1.50 -2.77 -6.62
CA ALA A 136 -0.06 -3.02 -6.59
C ALA A 136 0.32 -4.33 -5.89
N ALA A 137 -0.65 -5.02 -5.25
CA ALA A 137 -0.39 -6.23 -4.47
C ALA A 137 0.10 -7.38 -5.35
N GLU A 138 1.33 -7.81 -5.16
CA GLU A 138 1.96 -8.94 -5.87
C GLU A 138 2.01 -10.22 -5.03
N SER A 139 1.52 -10.18 -3.78
CA SER A 139 1.48 -11.34 -2.90
C SER A 139 0.13 -11.46 -2.20
N ARG A 140 -0.19 -12.69 -1.74
CA ARG A 140 -1.43 -12.93 -0.99
C ARG A 140 -1.47 -12.15 0.32
N ALA A 141 -0.34 -11.99 0.98
CA ALA A 141 -0.24 -11.21 2.21
C ALA A 141 -0.54 -9.72 1.95
N ALA A 142 0.08 -9.12 0.91
CA ALA A 142 -0.19 -7.73 0.52
C ALA A 142 -1.66 -7.51 0.14
N HIS A 143 -2.23 -8.44 -0.65
CA HIS A 143 -3.66 -8.41 -0.98
C HIS A 143 -4.54 -8.46 0.27
N ALA A 144 -4.25 -9.32 1.26
CA ALA A 144 -5.06 -9.47 2.47
C ALA A 144 -5.06 -8.18 3.31
N VAL A 145 -3.89 -7.53 3.48
CA VAL A 145 -3.76 -6.25 4.19
C VAL A 145 -4.57 -5.17 3.47
N ALA A 146 -4.33 -4.96 2.17
CA ALA A 146 -5.02 -3.94 1.39
C ALA A 146 -6.54 -4.17 1.35
N ALA A 147 -7.00 -5.41 1.21
CA ALA A 147 -8.42 -5.76 1.21
C ALA A 147 -9.10 -5.47 2.56
N THR A 148 -8.41 -5.69 3.68
CA THR A 148 -8.93 -5.37 5.02
C THR A 148 -9.07 -3.87 5.22
N GLN A 149 -8.08 -3.09 4.80
CA GLN A 149 -8.13 -1.62 4.85
C GLN A 149 -9.22 -1.07 3.93
N MET A 150 -9.31 -1.54 2.67
CA MET A 150 -10.33 -1.11 1.71
C MET A 150 -11.76 -1.36 2.21
N ARG A 151 -11.99 -2.43 2.98
CA ARG A 151 -13.31 -2.74 3.57
C ARG A 151 -13.66 -1.86 4.78
N GLY A 152 -12.78 -0.94 5.17
CA GLY A 152 -13.01 0.03 6.25
C GLY A 152 -12.78 -0.50 7.66
N GLY A 153 -12.20 -1.69 7.83
CA GLY A 153 -11.90 -2.23 9.16
C GLY A 153 -10.96 -1.32 9.95
N TYR A 154 -9.96 -0.74 9.28
CA TYR A 154 -9.02 0.20 9.86
C TYR A 154 -9.72 1.53 10.25
N SER A 155 -10.49 2.11 9.34
CA SER A 155 -11.22 3.35 9.57
C SER A 155 -12.20 3.23 10.72
N THR A 156 -12.93 2.11 10.81
CA THR A 156 -13.86 1.84 11.92
C THR A 156 -13.14 1.80 13.27
N LEU A 157 -11.96 1.18 13.32
CA LEU A 157 -11.15 1.15 14.54
C LEU A 157 -10.69 2.56 14.94
N LEU A 158 -10.14 3.34 13.99
CA LEU A 158 -9.70 4.71 14.25
C LEU A 158 -10.86 5.62 14.68
N ASP A 159 -12.02 5.49 14.07
CA ASP A 159 -13.22 6.24 14.46
C ASP A 159 -13.65 5.91 15.89
N SER A 160 -13.58 4.63 16.30
CA SER A 160 -13.90 4.25 17.69
C SER A 160 -12.91 4.84 18.71
N LEU A 161 -11.61 4.85 18.41
CA LEU A 161 -10.59 5.48 19.26
C LEU A 161 -10.83 7.00 19.38
N ARG A 162 -11.12 7.62 18.24
CA ARG A 162 -11.43 9.05 18.21
C ARG A 162 -12.68 9.39 19.02
N GLU A 163 -13.73 8.59 18.93
CA GLU A 163 -14.96 8.76 19.73
C GLU A 163 -14.70 8.61 21.24
N GLU A 164 -13.86 7.63 21.63
CA GLU A 164 -13.44 7.47 23.03
C GLU A 164 -12.69 8.73 23.53
N LEU A 165 -11.74 9.27 22.75
CA LEU A 165 -11.01 10.48 23.10
C LEU A 165 -11.92 11.73 23.14
N LEU A 166 -12.85 11.86 22.20
CA LEU A 166 -13.84 12.95 22.21
C LEU A 166 -14.72 12.91 23.46
N ALA A 167 -15.12 11.72 23.93
CA ALA A 167 -15.88 11.57 25.15
C ALA A 167 -15.07 12.05 26.37
N VAL A 168 -13.76 11.75 26.40
CA VAL A 168 -12.85 12.27 27.44
C VAL A 168 -12.77 13.80 27.39
N THR A 169 -12.53 14.37 26.21
CA THR A 169 -12.43 15.84 26.04
C THR A 169 -13.72 16.54 26.47
N SER A 170 -14.89 15.98 26.10
CA SER A 170 -16.19 16.58 26.49
C SER A 170 -16.41 16.58 28.00
N LEU A 171 -15.93 15.57 28.73
CA LEU A 171 -16.00 15.55 30.21
C LEU A 171 -15.11 16.61 30.83
N LEU A 172 -13.89 16.80 30.27
CA LEU A 172 -12.96 17.84 30.74
C LEU A 172 -13.46 19.26 30.45
N GLU A 173 -14.07 19.49 29.28
CA GLU A 173 -14.66 20.79 28.94
C GLU A 173 -15.82 21.15 29.85
N LEU A 174 -16.66 20.18 30.22
CA LEU A 174 -17.71 20.39 31.23
C LEU A 174 -17.13 20.78 32.59
N GLU A 175 -16.05 20.14 33.02
CA GLU A 175 -15.36 20.46 34.29
C GLU A 175 -14.77 21.87 34.27
N LEU A 176 -14.18 22.28 33.14
CA LEU A 176 -13.66 23.65 32.94
C LEU A 176 -14.76 24.70 32.98
N ASP A 177 -15.91 24.45 32.33
CA ASP A 177 -17.03 25.38 32.28
C ASP A 177 -17.69 25.58 33.66
N PHE A 178 -17.64 24.58 34.54
CA PHE A 178 -18.20 24.61 35.89
C PHE A 178 -17.14 24.71 36.99
N SER A 179 -15.92 25.06 36.67
CA SER A 179 -14.80 25.17 37.61
C SER A 179 -15.03 26.13 38.79
N GLU A 180 -15.99 27.07 38.66
CA GLU A 180 -16.37 27.98 39.77
C GLU A 180 -17.30 27.30 40.80
N GLU A 181 -17.85 26.12 40.56
CA GLU A 181 -18.82 25.42 41.43
C GLU A 181 -18.24 24.25 42.23
N ASP A 182 -16.91 24.01 42.21
CA ASP A 182 -16.23 22.87 42.86
C ASP A 182 -16.82 21.48 42.55
N VAL A 183 -17.32 21.26 41.34
CA VAL A 183 -17.94 20.02 40.93
C VAL A 183 -16.97 19.20 40.07
N GLU A 184 -16.47 18.09 40.56
CA GLU A 184 -15.71 17.10 39.78
C GLU A 184 -16.71 16.26 38.93
N PHE A 185 -16.78 16.53 37.61
CA PHE A 185 -17.62 15.77 36.68
C PHE A 185 -16.90 14.52 36.13
N ALA A 186 -15.57 14.52 36.09
CA ALA A 186 -14.76 13.45 35.57
C ALA A 186 -14.07 12.66 36.66
N ASP A 187 -14.40 11.38 36.80
CA ASP A 187 -13.59 10.47 37.63
C ASP A 187 -12.21 10.28 36.96
N ARG A 188 -11.17 10.88 37.56
CA ARG A 188 -9.80 10.85 37.07
C ARG A 188 -9.28 9.44 36.80
N LYS A 189 -9.69 8.45 37.58
CA LYS A 189 -9.39 7.03 37.32
C LYS A 189 -10.04 6.51 36.04
N ARG A 190 -11.24 6.97 35.75
CA ARG A 190 -11.95 6.60 34.52
C ARG A 190 -11.28 7.23 33.30
N LEU A 191 -10.86 8.48 33.39
CA LEU A 191 -10.07 9.15 32.34
C LEU A 191 -8.76 8.42 32.07
N GLU A 192 -8.00 8.12 33.12
CA GLU A 192 -6.76 7.34 33.04
C GLU A 192 -6.99 5.97 32.36
N GLN A 193 -8.02 5.24 32.76
CA GLN A 193 -8.36 3.95 32.14
C GLN A 193 -8.69 4.07 30.67
N MET A 194 -9.45 5.11 30.27
CA MET A 194 -9.83 5.33 28.87
C MET A 194 -8.58 5.69 28.04
N LEU A 195 -7.75 6.62 28.52
CA LEU A 195 -6.49 7.01 27.84
C LEU A 195 -5.52 5.83 27.73
N THR A 196 -5.30 5.08 28.83
CA THR A 196 -4.43 3.89 28.81
C THR A 196 -4.93 2.81 27.85
N LYS A 197 -6.25 2.57 27.81
CA LYS A 197 -6.85 1.62 26.86
C LYS A 197 -6.60 2.08 25.41
N THR A 198 -6.84 3.36 25.11
CA THR A 198 -6.67 3.92 23.78
C THR A 198 -5.19 3.87 23.37
N ASP A 199 -4.29 4.25 24.28
CA ASP A 199 -2.84 4.17 24.06
C ASP A 199 -2.39 2.74 23.76
N GLY A 200 -2.86 1.76 24.50
CA GLY A 200 -2.55 0.36 24.26
C GLY A 200 -3.03 -0.17 22.90
N VAL A 201 -4.08 0.43 22.29
CA VAL A 201 -4.50 0.09 20.92
C VAL A 201 -3.60 0.78 19.91
N VAL A 202 -3.29 2.07 20.12
CA VAL A 202 -2.38 2.84 19.25
C VAL A 202 -1.00 2.21 19.20
N THR A 203 -0.44 1.81 20.35
CA THR A 203 0.86 1.12 20.45
C THR A 203 0.87 -0.18 19.64
N ARG A 204 -0.15 -1.04 19.79
CA ARG A 204 -0.24 -2.28 18.99
C ARG A 204 -0.31 -2.01 17.49
N LEU A 205 -1.02 -0.96 17.07
CA LEU A 205 -1.06 -0.55 15.67
C LEU A 205 0.32 -0.10 15.18
N MET A 206 1.06 0.66 15.99
CA MET A 206 2.43 1.08 15.67
C MET A 206 3.39 -0.11 15.58
N GLU A 207 3.31 -1.06 16.51
CA GLU A 207 4.10 -2.30 16.50
C GLU A 207 3.84 -3.14 15.24
N SER A 208 2.60 -3.14 14.73
CA SER A 208 2.24 -3.87 13.51
C SER A 208 2.87 -3.27 12.24
N PHE A 209 3.35 -2.02 12.28
CA PHE A 209 3.87 -1.31 11.10
C PHE A 209 5.06 -2.02 10.46
N ARG A 210 5.97 -2.56 11.25
CA ARG A 210 7.15 -3.26 10.71
C ARG A 210 6.76 -4.41 9.79
N VAL A 211 5.80 -5.23 10.22
CA VAL A 211 5.29 -6.37 9.45
C VAL A 211 4.45 -5.88 8.27
N GLY A 212 3.56 -4.92 8.50
CA GLY A 212 2.69 -4.38 7.47
C GLY A 212 3.46 -3.70 6.34
N ASN A 213 4.45 -2.89 6.67
CA ASN A 213 5.31 -2.23 5.68
C ASN A 213 6.16 -3.24 4.90
N ALA A 214 6.72 -4.25 5.58
CA ALA A 214 7.46 -5.33 4.92
C ALA A 214 6.57 -6.11 3.93
N ILE A 215 5.30 -6.31 4.25
CA ILE A 215 4.35 -6.99 3.36
C ILE A 215 3.97 -6.10 2.18
N ARG A 216 3.75 -4.80 2.40
CA ARG A 216 3.38 -3.84 1.36
C ARG A 216 4.51 -3.61 0.37
N GLU A 217 5.69 -3.25 0.85
CA GLU A 217 6.86 -2.90 0.02
C GLU A 217 7.67 -4.11 -0.43
N GLY A 218 7.49 -5.26 0.23
CA GLY A 218 8.35 -6.41 0.16
C GLY A 218 9.49 -6.35 1.17
N VAL A 219 9.85 -7.50 1.73
CA VAL A 219 10.96 -7.63 2.68
C VAL A 219 12.29 -7.37 1.97
N ALA A 220 12.99 -6.33 2.38
CA ALA A 220 14.28 -5.99 1.80
C ALA A 220 15.36 -6.99 2.27
N VAL A 221 16.03 -7.63 1.31
CA VAL A 221 17.07 -8.66 1.56
C VAL A 221 18.38 -8.23 0.92
N ALA A 222 19.44 -8.15 1.71
CA ALA A 222 20.80 -7.98 1.20
C ALA A 222 21.53 -9.34 1.14
N ILE A 223 22.16 -9.65 0.01
CA ILE A 223 23.03 -10.83 -0.11
C ILE A 223 24.48 -10.36 -0.04
N VAL A 224 25.15 -10.67 1.06
CA VAL A 224 26.53 -10.26 1.32
C VAL A 224 27.47 -11.47 1.47
N GLY A 225 28.78 -11.26 1.30
CA GLY A 225 29.77 -12.32 1.39
C GLY A 225 30.93 -12.07 0.42
N ARG A 226 32.00 -12.86 0.54
CA ARG A 226 33.20 -12.72 -0.28
C ARG A 226 32.91 -12.85 -1.78
N PRO A 227 33.77 -12.32 -2.67
CA PRO A 227 33.69 -12.60 -4.11
C PRO A 227 33.61 -14.08 -4.40
N ASN A 228 32.89 -14.48 -5.45
CA ASN A 228 32.79 -15.88 -5.95
C ASN A 228 32.16 -16.90 -4.98
N VAL A 229 31.56 -16.46 -3.86
CA VAL A 229 30.83 -17.36 -2.93
C VAL A 229 29.53 -17.91 -3.52
N GLY A 230 29.03 -17.31 -4.63
CA GLY A 230 27.86 -17.79 -5.35
C GLY A 230 26.60 -16.92 -5.15
N LYS A 231 26.75 -15.64 -4.79
CA LYS A 231 25.63 -14.71 -4.57
C LYS A 231 24.68 -14.60 -5.77
N SER A 232 25.25 -14.33 -6.97
CA SER A 232 24.45 -14.22 -8.21
C SER A 232 23.79 -15.55 -8.60
N THR A 233 24.47 -16.68 -8.31
CA THR A 233 23.91 -18.02 -8.58
C THR A 233 22.70 -18.27 -7.67
N LEU A 234 22.79 -17.90 -6.39
CA LEU A 234 21.68 -18.03 -5.45
C LEU A 234 20.50 -17.15 -5.87
N LEU A 235 20.75 -15.87 -6.19
CA LEU A 235 19.71 -14.95 -6.63
C LEU A 235 18.99 -15.49 -7.88
N ASN A 236 19.76 -15.88 -8.91
CA ASN A 236 19.20 -16.45 -10.14
C ASN A 236 18.38 -17.73 -9.88
N ARG A 237 18.77 -18.54 -8.90
CA ARG A 237 18.03 -19.74 -8.52
C ARG A 237 16.71 -19.36 -7.84
N LEU A 238 16.73 -18.45 -6.87
CA LEU A 238 15.53 -18.02 -6.17
C LEU A 238 14.50 -17.37 -7.10
N VAL A 239 14.97 -16.48 -8.01
CA VAL A 239 14.13 -15.77 -8.99
C VAL A 239 13.70 -16.68 -10.13
N GLY A 240 14.57 -17.58 -10.59
CA GLY A 240 14.29 -18.49 -11.71
C GLY A 240 13.18 -19.50 -11.41
N ASP A 241 13.11 -19.99 -10.19
CA ASP A 241 12.08 -20.92 -9.74
C ASP A 241 10.70 -20.23 -9.67
N ASP A 242 10.65 -18.90 -9.40
CA ASP A 242 9.42 -18.12 -9.27
C ASP A 242 8.86 -17.69 -10.64
N ARG A 243 9.72 -17.35 -11.61
CA ARG A 243 9.28 -17.00 -12.99
C ARG A 243 8.52 -18.13 -13.70
N ALA A 244 8.66 -19.36 -13.23
CA ALA A 244 7.88 -20.48 -13.74
C ALA A 244 6.41 -20.44 -13.30
N MET A 245 6.03 -19.62 -12.33
CA MET A 245 4.69 -19.53 -11.78
C MET A 245 3.94 -18.22 -12.11
N VAL A 246 4.62 -17.18 -12.61
CA VAL A 246 4.00 -15.87 -12.91
C VAL A 246 4.11 -15.59 -14.41
N SER A 247 2.97 -15.42 -15.08
CA SER A 247 2.89 -15.02 -16.48
C SER A 247 3.38 -13.59 -16.67
N ASP A 248 4.14 -13.34 -17.75
CA ASP A 248 4.62 -12.04 -18.21
C ASP A 248 3.50 -10.98 -18.28
N ILE A 249 3.35 -10.16 -17.26
CA ILE A 249 2.59 -8.91 -17.34
C ILE A 249 3.60 -7.79 -17.61
N ALA A 250 3.76 -7.45 -18.90
CA ALA A 250 4.56 -6.31 -19.33
C ALA A 250 3.92 -5.00 -18.84
N GLY A 251 4.58 -4.24 -17.96
CA GLY A 251 4.06 -2.92 -17.60
C GLY A 251 4.69 -2.13 -16.47
N THR A 252 5.82 -2.56 -15.89
CA THR A 252 6.51 -1.75 -14.86
C THR A 252 7.96 -1.47 -15.27
N THR A 253 8.14 -0.44 -16.10
CA THR A 253 9.44 0.21 -16.27
C THR A 253 9.56 1.32 -15.25
N ARG A 254 10.39 1.15 -14.21
CA ARG A 254 11.07 2.26 -13.51
C ARG A 254 12.29 1.75 -12.72
N ASP A 255 13.44 2.30 -13.11
CA ASP A 255 14.63 2.70 -12.37
C ASP A 255 14.98 1.95 -11.09
N THR A 256 15.89 1.07 -11.17
CA THR A 256 16.65 0.15 -10.33
C THR A 256 16.22 -1.29 -10.59
N ILE A 257 17.18 -2.09 -11.05
CA ILE A 257 16.96 -3.54 -11.28
C ILE A 257 16.96 -4.20 -9.90
N GLU A 258 15.84 -4.08 -9.17
CA GLU A 258 15.60 -4.86 -7.96
C GLU A 258 14.90 -6.15 -8.39
N GLU A 259 15.53 -7.27 -8.12
CA GLU A 259 14.89 -8.57 -8.34
C GLU A 259 14.07 -8.94 -7.11
N SER A 260 12.86 -9.46 -7.32
CA SER A 260 11.97 -9.91 -6.24
C SER A 260 11.50 -11.34 -6.48
N VAL A 261 11.17 -12.01 -5.38
CA VAL A 261 10.62 -13.37 -5.37
C VAL A 261 9.49 -13.45 -4.34
N VAL A 262 8.45 -14.21 -4.64
CA VAL A 262 7.38 -14.50 -3.67
C VAL A 262 7.64 -15.87 -3.04
N ILE A 263 7.83 -15.88 -1.72
CA ILE A 263 8.04 -17.11 -0.94
C ILE A 263 6.90 -17.20 0.07
N ASP A 264 6.11 -18.27 0.02
CA ASP A 264 4.98 -18.53 0.92
C ASP A 264 4.08 -17.28 1.16
N ASP A 265 3.61 -16.71 0.05
CA ASP A 265 2.72 -15.54 0.03
C ASP A 265 3.36 -14.21 0.47
N ILE A 266 4.68 -14.13 0.70
CA ILE A 266 5.41 -12.91 1.06
C ILE A 266 6.39 -12.56 -0.06
N ARG A 267 6.42 -11.28 -0.46
CA ARG A 267 7.40 -10.76 -1.42
C ARG A 267 8.71 -10.44 -0.72
N PHE A 268 9.82 -10.96 -1.23
CA PHE A 268 11.19 -10.62 -0.84
C PHE A 268 11.85 -9.85 -1.98
N ARG A 269 12.41 -8.70 -1.67
CA ARG A 269 13.04 -7.78 -2.61
C ARG A 269 14.54 -7.72 -2.34
N PHE A 270 15.35 -8.12 -3.32
CA PHE A 270 16.80 -8.12 -3.18
C PHE A 270 17.37 -6.76 -3.53
N VAL A 271 18.00 -6.10 -2.53
CA VAL A 271 18.57 -4.76 -2.69
C VAL A 271 19.97 -4.83 -3.28
N ASP A 272 20.31 -3.84 -4.14
CA ASP A 272 21.61 -3.68 -4.82
C ASP A 272 22.09 -4.90 -5.64
N THR A 273 21.17 -5.46 -6.45
CA THR A 273 21.52 -6.58 -7.35
C THR A 273 22.50 -6.20 -8.45
N ALA A 274 22.69 -4.90 -8.75
CA ALA A 274 23.67 -4.42 -9.73
C ALA A 274 25.12 -4.81 -9.38
N GLY A 275 25.48 -4.85 -8.10
CA GLY A 275 26.78 -5.35 -7.64
C GLY A 275 26.98 -6.85 -7.81
N LEU A 276 25.92 -7.62 -8.09
CA LEU A 276 25.95 -9.06 -8.31
C LEU A 276 26.22 -9.44 -9.77
N HIS A 277 26.04 -8.51 -10.72
CA HIS A 277 26.19 -8.72 -12.16
C HIS A 277 27.49 -8.16 -12.76
N ASP A 278 28.24 -7.31 -12.02
CA ASP A 278 29.47 -6.71 -12.52
C ASP A 278 30.65 -7.69 -12.45
N THR A 279 31.25 -7.90 -13.63
CA THR A 279 32.50 -8.67 -13.83
C THR A 279 33.73 -7.89 -13.34
N GLU A 280 34.58 -8.59 -12.71
CA GLU A 280 35.97 -8.51 -12.26
C GLU A 280 36.85 -7.31 -12.63
N ASP A 281 36.54 -6.08 -12.79
CA ASP A 281 37.63 -5.07 -12.95
C ASP A 281 37.18 -3.62 -12.76
N ARG A 282 36.88 -3.20 -11.60
CA ARG A 282 37.05 -1.83 -11.05
C ARG A 282 36.21 -1.66 -9.79
N LEU A 283 36.86 -1.22 -8.70
CA LEU A 283 36.17 -0.56 -7.60
C LEU A 283 35.93 -1.40 -6.30
N GLU A 284 36.98 -1.93 -5.74
CA GLU A 284 36.95 -2.53 -4.40
C GLU A 284 36.37 -1.55 -3.33
N LYS A 285 36.69 -0.25 -3.42
CA LYS A 285 36.14 0.77 -2.52
C LYS A 285 34.64 1.09 -2.75
N MET A 286 34.20 1.18 -4.01
CA MET A 286 32.77 1.39 -4.32
C MET A 286 31.92 0.15 -4.00
N GLY A 287 32.52 -1.04 -4.02
CA GLY A 287 31.84 -2.28 -3.61
C GLY A 287 31.55 -2.32 -2.10
N ILE A 288 32.46 -1.82 -1.27
CA ILE A 288 32.27 -1.75 0.20
C ILE A 288 31.15 -0.77 0.57
N GLU A 289 31.18 0.46 0.04
CA GLU A 289 30.15 1.46 0.32
C GLU A 289 28.74 1.02 -0.14
N ARG A 290 28.65 0.31 -1.28
CA ARG A 290 27.38 -0.28 -1.77
C ARG A 290 26.89 -1.40 -0.85
N THR A 291 27.79 -2.30 -0.44
CA THR A 291 27.45 -3.40 0.47
C THR A 291 26.96 -2.86 1.82
N GLU A 292 27.62 -1.85 2.38
CA GLU A 292 27.19 -1.21 3.62
C GLU A 292 25.84 -0.52 3.46
N ARG A 293 25.58 0.11 2.31
CA ARG A 293 24.28 0.71 2.01
C ARG A 293 23.20 -0.36 1.89
N ALA A 294 23.44 -1.44 1.16
CA ALA A 294 22.52 -2.56 1.03
C ALA A 294 22.18 -3.17 2.39
N ILE A 295 23.18 -3.34 3.27
CA ILE A 295 22.96 -3.82 4.64
C ILE A 295 22.07 -2.85 5.43
N ARG A 296 22.34 -1.54 5.37
CA ARG A 296 21.51 -0.54 6.08
C ARG A 296 20.04 -0.50 5.61
N GLU A 297 19.80 -0.74 4.33
CA GLU A 297 18.45 -0.74 3.73
C GLU A 297 17.71 -2.08 3.91
N ALA A 298 18.42 -3.15 4.26
CA ALA A 298 17.86 -4.49 4.36
C ALA A 298 17.22 -4.77 5.74
N GLN A 299 16.11 -5.50 5.73
CA GLN A 299 15.51 -6.09 6.92
C GLN A 299 16.10 -7.47 7.24
N VAL A 300 16.55 -8.18 6.19
CA VAL A 300 17.21 -9.48 6.30
C VAL A 300 18.55 -9.44 5.59
N VAL A 301 19.60 -9.88 6.26
CA VAL A 301 20.94 -9.98 5.68
C VAL A 301 21.29 -11.46 5.52
N LEU A 302 21.44 -11.92 4.27
CA LEU A 302 21.95 -13.22 3.93
C LEU A 302 23.49 -13.15 3.85
N TYR A 303 24.19 -13.59 4.88
CA TYR A 303 25.64 -13.66 4.85
C TYR A 303 26.10 -14.99 4.25
N MET A 304 26.62 -14.94 3.04
CA MET A 304 27.06 -16.13 2.31
C MET A 304 28.55 -16.42 2.50
N MET A 305 28.84 -17.67 2.75
CA MET A 305 30.22 -18.19 2.93
C MET A 305 30.39 -19.55 2.29
N GLU A 306 31.66 -20.00 2.18
CA GLU A 306 32.01 -21.37 1.73
C GLU A 306 32.29 -22.29 2.93
N PRO A 307 32.18 -23.63 2.78
CA PRO A 307 32.39 -24.57 3.87
C PRO A 307 33.82 -24.52 4.48
N THR A 308 34.80 -24.05 3.71
CA THR A 308 36.21 -23.88 4.13
C THR A 308 36.44 -22.63 4.99
N GLN A 309 35.48 -21.75 5.10
CA GLN A 309 35.58 -20.51 5.88
C GLN A 309 35.08 -20.77 7.30
N THR A 310 35.97 -20.81 8.27
CA THR A 310 35.64 -21.15 9.67
C THR A 310 35.29 -19.95 10.53
N GLU A 311 35.70 -18.74 10.17
CA GLU A 311 35.44 -17.50 10.90
C GLU A 311 34.77 -16.47 9.98
N PRO A 312 33.46 -16.23 10.10
CA PRO A 312 32.78 -15.20 9.35
C PRO A 312 33.10 -13.79 9.88
N GLU A 313 33.46 -12.88 8.99
CA GLU A 313 33.53 -11.45 9.29
C GLU A 313 32.11 -10.88 9.18
N LEU A 314 31.34 -10.97 10.26
CA LEU A 314 29.94 -10.54 10.26
C LEU A 314 29.84 -9.01 10.17
N PRO A 315 28.89 -8.47 9.39
CA PRO A 315 28.63 -7.06 9.35
C PRO A 315 28.02 -6.57 10.68
N GLU A 316 28.20 -5.28 10.98
CA GLU A 316 27.45 -4.63 12.04
C GLU A 316 26.00 -4.49 11.59
N LEU A 317 25.06 -4.94 12.43
CA LEU A 317 23.64 -4.94 12.15
C LEU A 317 22.89 -4.12 13.21
N ASP A 318 21.81 -3.49 12.77
CA ASP A 318 20.88 -2.86 13.68
C ASP A 318 20.06 -3.93 14.44
N ALA A 319 19.56 -3.58 15.62
CA ALA A 319 18.83 -4.51 16.50
C ALA A 319 17.57 -5.11 15.85
N GLU A 320 17.05 -4.46 14.82
CA GLU A 320 15.85 -4.89 14.11
C GLU A 320 16.13 -5.76 12.87
N GLN A 321 17.38 -5.89 12.47
CA GLN A 321 17.79 -6.67 11.31
C GLN A 321 17.95 -8.14 11.67
N THR A 322 17.56 -9.02 10.75
CA THR A 322 17.73 -10.47 10.90
C THR A 322 18.93 -10.96 10.08
N LEU A 323 19.89 -11.61 10.71
CA LEU A 323 21.01 -12.26 10.05
C LEU A 323 20.70 -13.73 9.79
N LEU A 324 20.86 -14.16 8.54
CA LEU A 324 20.84 -15.57 8.15
C LEU A 324 22.21 -15.96 7.61
N LEU A 325 22.88 -16.90 8.28
CA LEU A 325 24.15 -17.46 7.82
C LEU A 325 23.90 -18.56 6.78
N VAL A 326 24.49 -18.41 5.60
CA VAL A 326 24.29 -19.33 4.48
C VAL A 326 25.63 -19.90 4.02
N VAL A 327 25.84 -21.19 4.19
CA VAL A 327 27.01 -21.89 3.70
C VAL A 327 26.68 -22.51 2.34
N ASN A 328 27.27 -21.93 1.28
CA ASN A 328 27.06 -22.40 -0.09
C ASN A 328 28.13 -23.35 -0.57
N LYS A 329 27.90 -24.02 -1.70
CA LYS A 329 28.82 -24.99 -2.34
C LYS A 329 29.03 -26.28 -1.54
N ILE A 330 27.99 -26.77 -0.87
CA ILE A 330 28.05 -28.05 -0.14
C ILE A 330 28.26 -29.26 -1.05
N ASP A 331 28.07 -29.09 -2.36
CA ASP A 331 28.42 -30.06 -3.38
C ASP A 331 29.96 -30.32 -3.49
N THR A 332 30.76 -29.37 -2.98
CA THR A 332 32.25 -29.49 -3.00
C THR A 332 32.85 -29.95 -1.68
N SER A 333 32.10 -29.91 -0.56
CA SER A 333 32.54 -30.28 0.78
C SER A 333 31.41 -30.78 1.66
N THR A 334 31.64 -31.78 2.46
CA THR A 334 30.69 -32.30 3.45
C THR A 334 30.85 -31.71 4.84
N GLU A 335 31.79 -30.77 5.02
CA GLU A 335 32.02 -30.12 6.31
C GLU A 335 30.85 -29.24 6.70
N ARG A 336 30.34 -29.42 7.93
CA ARG A 336 29.24 -28.65 8.52
C ARG A 336 29.64 -28.19 9.92
N ASN A 337 30.52 -27.17 9.95
CA ASN A 337 31.19 -26.74 11.18
C ASN A 337 30.62 -25.48 11.79
N ILE A 338 29.59 -24.88 11.19
CA ILE A 338 28.99 -23.61 11.65
C ILE A 338 27.60 -23.91 12.19
N GLU A 339 27.42 -23.63 13.47
CA GLU A 339 26.17 -23.77 14.17
C GLU A 339 25.16 -22.74 13.65
N ASP A 340 23.88 -23.09 13.57
CA ASP A 340 22.80 -22.24 13.07
C ASP A 340 22.90 -21.75 11.61
N ALA A 341 23.82 -22.31 10.81
CA ALA A 341 23.95 -21.97 9.40
C ALA A 341 23.05 -22.83 8.50
N ILE A 342 22.54 -22.22 7.44
CA ILE A 342 21.77 -22.88 6.38
C ILE A 342 22.75 -23.36 5.31
N TYR A 343 22.80 -24.65 5.09
CA TYR A 343 23.73 -25.30 4.15
C TYR A 343 23.06 -25.53 2.81
N ILE A 344 23.60 -24.92 1.73
CA ILE A 344 23.02 -24.99 0.39
C ILE A 344 24.04 -25.33 -0.71
N SER A 345 23.57 -25.86 -1.80
CA SER A 345 24.21 -25.74 -3.10
C SER A 345 23.30 -24.93 -4.04
N ALA A 346 23.64 -23.67 -4.24
CA ALA A 346 22.88 -22.80 -5.14
C ALA A 346 22.90 -23.34 -6.58
N ARG A 347 23.95 -24.06 -6.98
CA ARG A 347 24.08 -24.67 -8.28
C ARG A 347 23.17 -25.87 -8.46
N GLU A 348 23.19 -26.81 -7.54
CA GLU A 348 22.44 -28.07 -7.61
C GLU A 348 20.99 -27.93 -7.07
N GLY A 349 20.72 -26.88 -6.32
CA GLY A 349 19.39 -26.62 -5.71
C GLY A 349 19.21 -27.29 -4.34
N GLU A 350 20.25 -27.94 -3.80
CA GLU A 350 20.16 -28.56 -2.49
C GLU A 350 20.08 -27.52 -1.38
N GLY A 351 19.19 -27.73 -0.40
CA GLY A 351 19.03 -26.84 0.76
C GLY A 351 18.27 -25.52 0.49
N ILE A 352 17.83 -25.25 -0.74
CA ILE A 352 17.10 -24.02 -1.10
C ILE A 352 15.75 -23.94 -0.36
N ASP A 353 15.06 -25.05 -0.16
CA ASP A 353 13.79 -25.06 0.58
C ASP A 353 13.99 -24.68 2.05
N ALA A 354 15.10 -25.09 2.68
CA ALA A 354 15.44 -24.68 4.04
C ALA A 354 15.72 -23.18 4.12
N LEU A 355 16.39 -22.61 3.12
CA LEU A 355 16.60 -21.16 3.02
C LEU A 355 15.28 -20.39 2.82
N ARG A 356 14.40 -20.89 1.95
CA ARG A 356 13.06 -20.31 1.76
C ARG A 356 12.27 -20.31 3.06
N GLN A 357 12.28 -21.41 3.80
CA GLN A 357 11.61 -21.51 5.09
C GLN A 357 12.22 -20.56 6.13
N ALA A 358 13.55 -20.41 6.16
CA ALA A 358 14.21 -19.46 7.05
C ALA A 358 13.83 -18.01 6.71
N LEU A 359 13.83 -17.63 5.42
CA LEU A 359 13.33 -16.33 4.97
C LEU A 359 11.87 -16.11 5.39
N ARG A 360 11.02 -17.11 5.15
CA ARG A 360 9.61 -17.04 5.55
C ARG A 360 9.43 -16.77 7.05
N ASN A 361 10.25 -17.38 7.89
CA ASN A 361 10.17 -17.26 9.34
C ASN A 361 10.66 -15.89 9.86
N THR A 362 11.28 -15.04 9.03
CA THR A 362 11.65 -13.67 9.44
C THR A 362 10.45 -12.73 9.55
N VAL A 363 9.27 -13.13 9.01
CA VAL A 363 8.05 -12.32 9.01
C VAL A 363 6.93 -13.07 9.72
N ASP A 364 6.42 -12.49 10.80
CA ASP A 364 5.23 -13.01 11.48
C ASP A 364 3.97 -12.58 10.72
N THR A 365 3.22 -13.54 10.19
CA THR A 365 1.99 -13.29 9.44
C THR A 365 0.75 -13.90 10.10
N GLU A 366 0.85 -14.46 11.31
CA GLU A 366 -0.28 -15.16 11.92
C GLU A 366 -1.52 -14.29 12.12
N GLY A 367 -1.35 -13.01 12.53
CA GLY A 367 -2.44 -12.06 12.72
C GLY A 367 -3.14 -11.64 11.43
N LEU A 368 -2.40 -11.57 10.30
CA LEU A 368 -2.91 -11.07 9.01
C LEU A 368 -4.08 -11.87 8.47
N TYR A 369 -3.99 -13.19 8.53
CA TYR A 369 -5.03 -14.08 7.98
C TYR A 369 -6.24 -14.23 8.90
N ARG A 370 -6.17 -13.71 10.12
CA ARG A 370 -7.30 -13.62 11.06
C ARG A 370 -8.09 -12.32 10.89
N GLY A 371 -7.69 -11.44 9.96
CA GLY A 371 -8.35 -10.16 9.69
C GLY A 371 -8.00 -9.08 10.71
N GLU A 372 -6.89 -9.23 11.42
CA GLU A 372 -6.37 -8.18 12.29
C GLU A 372 -5.95 -6.96 11.46
N VAL A 373 -6.18 -5.78 12.01
CA VAL A 373 -5.79 -4.52 11.38
C VAL A 373 -4.29 -4.33 11.53
N VAL A 374 -3.60 -4.16 10.41
CA VAL A 374 -2.15 -3.96 10.35
C VAL A 374 -1.86 -2.65 9.64
N VAL A 375 -0.97 -1.84 10.21
CA VAL A 375 -0.52 -0.58 9.62
C VAL A 375 0.61 -0.87 8.62
N SER A 376 0.44 -0.46 7.37
CA SER A 376 1.42 -0.70 6.30
C SER A 376 2.00 0.59 5.69
N ASN A 377 1.39 1.75 5.98
CA ASN A 377 1.75 3.04 5.41
C ASN A 377 2.51 3.89 6.43
N MET A 378 3.66 4.46 6.02
CA MET A 378 4.49 5.33 6.86
C MET A 378 3.71 6.55 7.37
N ARG A 379 2.88 7.18 6.53
CA ARG A 379 2.03 8.31 6.93
C ARG A 379 1.12 7.96 8.11
N HIS A 380 0.55 6.74 8.09
CA HIS A 380 -0.29 6.26 9.19
C HIS A 380 0.53 6.03 10.46
N PHE A 381 1.72 5.42 10.32
CA PHE A 381 2.64 5.21 11.44
C PHE A 381 3.06 6.53 12.09
N GLU A 382 3.42 7.55 11.31
CA GLU A 382 3.79 8.87 11.81
C GLU A 382 2.62 9.56 12.54
N ALA A 383 1.40 9.44 12.00
CA ALA A 383 0.22 9.99 12.66
C ALA A 383 -0.11 9.26 13.98
N LEU A 384 0.00 7.92 14.00
CA LEU A 384 -0.16 7.13 15.22
C LEU A 384 0.91 7.45 16.26
N SER A 385 2.18 7.66 15.84
CA SER A 385 3.28 8.03 16.74
C SER A 385 3.04 9.39 17.38
N ARG A 386 2.49 10.36 16.64
CA ARG A 386 2.07 11.66 17.22
C ARG A 386 0.93 11.48 18.21
N ALA A 387 -0.10 10.70 17.85
CA ALA A 387 -1.23 10.43 18.73
C ALA A 387 -0.79 9.73 20.02
N HIS A 388 0.12 8.75 19.94
CA HIS A 388 0.71 8.07 21.10
C HIS A 388 1.45 9.08 22.00
N HIS A 389 2.33 9.91 21.42
CA HIS A 389 3.06 10.92 22.18
C HIS A 389 2.13 11.88 22.94
N ASP A 390 1.07 12.34 22.29
CA ASP A 390 0.09 13.26 22.87
C ASP A 390 -0.74 12.59 23.97
N ILE A 391 -1.15 11.30 23.77
CA ILE A 391 -1.85 10.53 24.82
C ILE A 391 -0.95 10.27 26.01
N GLU A 392 0.34 9.94 25.82
CA GLU A 392 1.29 9.82 26.91
C GLU A 392 1.50 11.16 27.65
N ALA A 393 1.53 12.29 26.94
CA ALA A 393 1.61 13.61 27.56
C ALA A 393 0.37 13.87 28.43
N ALA A 394 -0.82 13.55 27.93
CA ALA A 394 -2.08 13.64 28.67
C ALA A 394 -2.07 12.74 29.93
N LEU A 395 -1.62 11.49 29.82
CA LEU A 395 -1.49 10.58 30.98
C LEU A 395 -0.55 11.14 32.04
N ARG A 396 0.62 11.65 31.62
CA ARG A 396 1.58 12.30 32.54
C ARG A 396 0.99 13.55 33.20
N ALA A 397 0.24 14.38 32.44
CA ALA A 397 -0.42 15.55 32.98
C ALA A 397 -1.47 15.17 34.04
N LEU A 398 -2.21 14.07 33.81
CA LEU A 398 -3.20 13.53 34.74
C LEU A 398 -2.53 13.04 36.03
N GLU A 399 -1.42 12.31 35.96
CA GLU A 399 -0.65 11.82 37.12
C GLU A 399 -0.09 12.96 37.96
N LEU A 400 0.42 14.03 37.32
CA LEU A 400 1.04 15.18 37.96
C LEU A 400 0.01 16.22 38.47
N GLY A 401 -1.27 16.03 38.19
CA GLY A 401 -2.31 16.98 38.55
C GLY A 401 -2.19 18.33 37.85
N ILE A 402 -1.69 18.33 36.60
CA ILE A 402 -1.54 19.53 35.78
C ILE A 402 -2.95 20.02 35.34
N SER A 403 -3.04 21.28 34.90
CA SER A 403 -4.34 21.90 34.54
C SER A 403 -5.08 21.13 33.45
N GLU A 404 -6.39 21.06 33.60
CA GLU A 404 -7.31 20.38 32.68
C GLU A 404 -7.28 20.96 31.27
N GLU A 405 -6.93 22.25 31.13
CA GLU A 405 -6.78 22.90 29.83
C GLU A 405 -5.67 22.27 29.01
N LEU A 406 -4.49 22.00 29.61
CA LEU A 406 -3.36 21.35 28.93
C LEU A 406 -3.68 19.90 28.60
N LEU A 407 -4.32 19.18 29.51
CA LEU A 407 -4.79 17.83 29.30
C LEU A 407 -5.75 17.75 28.11
N ALA A 408 -6.72 18.66 28.03
CA ALA A 408 -7.67 18.73 26.92
C ALA A 408 -6.97 19.10 25.59
N GLU A 409 -5.93 19.93 25.61
CA GLU A 409 -5.15 20.28 24.40
C GLU A 409 -4.38 19.09 23.86
N ASP A 410 -3.69 18.33 24.70
CA ASP A 410 -2.98 17.12 24.30
C ASP A 410 -3.94 16.08 23.68
N ILE A 411 -5.13 15.88 24.29
CA ILE A 411 -6.11 14.94 23.76
C ILE A 411 -6.67 15.43 22.41
N ARG A 412 -6.92 16.73 22.23
CA ARG A 412 -7.37 17.29 20.94
C ARG A 412 -6.30 17.11 19.85
N SER A 413 -5.02 17.24 20.22
CA SER A 413 -3.90 16.96 19.30
C SER A 413 -3.91 15.50 18.85
N ALA A 414 -4.04 14.56 19.78
CA ALA A 414 -4.16 13.13 19.47
C ALA A 414 -5.36 12.83 18.54
N ILE A 415 -6.54 13.43 18.82
CA ILE A 415 -7.74 13.32 17.96
C ILE A 415 -7.45 13.80 16.55
N THR A 416 -6.74 14.94 16.43
CA THR A 416 -6.38 15.52 15.13
C THR A 416 -5.44 14.57 14.36
N ALA A 417 -4.43 14.02 15.01
CA ALA A 417 -3.50 13.07 14.40
C ALA A 417 -4.22 11.82 13.89
N LEU A 418 -5.15 11.25 14.66
CA LEU A 418 -5.97 10.11 14.20
C LEU A 418 -6.90 10.49 13.03
N ALA A 419 -7.47 11.71 13.04
CA ALA A 419 -8.36 12.19 11.98
C ALA A 419 -7.64 12.43 10.65
N GLU A 420 -6.35 12.74 10.67
CA GLU A 420 -5.52 12.87 9.45
C GLU A 420 -5.39 11.56 8.68
N ILE A 421 -5.38 10.41 9.36
CA ILE A 421 -5.26 9.09 8.72
C ILE A 421 -6.45 8.85 7.79
N THR A 422 -7.66 9.10 8.27
CA THR A 422 -8.90 8.90 7.51
C THR A 422 -9.24 10.08 6.58
N GLY A 423 -8.46 11.16 6.62
CA GLY A 423 -8.68 12.35 5.77
C GLY A 423 -9.83 13.25 6.23
N ARG A 424 -10.31 13.11 7.47
CA ARG A 424 -11.30 14.06 8.04
C ARG A 424 -10.70 15.44 8.26
N ILE A 425 -9.40 15.50 8.48
CA ILE A 425 -8.57 16.69 8.55
C ILE A 425 -7.39 16.43 7.62
N THR A 426 -7.27 17.18 6.52
CA THR A 426 -6.17 17.01 5.57
C THR A 426 -5.95 18.30 4.78
N SER A 427 -4.74 18.53 4.30
CA SER A 427 -4.41 19.62 3.40
C SER A 427 -4.50 19.21 1.94
N ASP A 428 -4.76 20.17 1.05
CA ASP A 428 -4.78 19.95 -0.40
C ASP A 428 -3.44 19.40 -0.93
N ASP A 429 -2.31 19.74 -0.27
CA ASP A 429 -0.98 19.27 -0.68
C ASP A 429 -0.79 17.78 -0.37
N ILE A 430 -1.27 17.31 0.79
CA ILE A 430 -1.26 15.88 1.13
C ILE A 430 -2.10 15.09 0.14
N LEU A 431 -3.31 15.57 -0.18
CA LEU A 431 -4.18 14.91 -1.16
C LEU A 431 -3.53 14.85 -2.53
N ARG A 432 -2.93 15.95 -3.01
CA ARG A 432 -2.22 15.96 -4.30
C ARG A 432 -1.07 14.97 -4.33
N ASN A 433 -0.28 14.90 -3.27
CA ASN A 433 0.84 13.97 -3.19
C ASN A 433 0.35 12.52 -3.27
N ILE A 434 -0.64 12.14 -2.46
CA ILE A 434 -1.18 10.77 -2.45
C ILE A 434 -1.73 10.40 -3.84
N PHE A 435 -2.59 11.22 -4.42
CA PHE A 435 -3.26 10.91 -5.69
C PHE A 435 -2.33 11.00 -6.91
N SER A 436 -1.22 11.73 -6.84
CA SER A 436 -0.22 11.77 -7.93
C SER A 436 0.42 10.41 -8.24
N HIS A 437 0.44 9.50 -7.28
CA HIS A 437 0.98 8.14 -7.43
C HIS A 437 -0.05 7.12 -7.95
N PHE A 438 -1.30 7.53 -8.11
CA PHE A 438 -2.36 6.66 -8.63
C PHE A 438 -2.29 6.52 -10.14
N CYS A 439 -2.82 5.43 -10.66
CA CYS A 439 -3.00 5.26 -12.10
C CYS A 439 -4.08 6.20 -12.64
N ILE A 440 -3.89 6.71 -13.87
CA ILE A 440 -4.93 7.43 -14.61
C ILE A 440 -6.09 6.46 -14.84
N GLY A 441 -7.32 6.89 -14.52
CA GLY A 441 -8.52 6.04 -14.63
C GLY A 441 -9.00 5.43 -13.32
N LYS A 442 -8.33 5.77 -12.20
CA LYS A 442 -8.73 5.41 -10.83
C LYS A 442 -8.78 6.58 -9.89
#